data_34326d5377dcdd58d0ec78bd1223b375
#
_entry.id   34326d5377dcdd58d0ec78bd1223b375
#
_cell.length_a   1.000
_cell.length_b   1.000
_cell.length_c   1.000
_cell.angle_alpha   90.00
_cell.angle_beta   90.00
_cell.angle_gamma   90.00
#
_symmetry.space_group_name_H-M   'P 1'
#
loop_
_entity.id
_entity.type
_entity.pdbx_description
1 polymer ?
#
loop_
_entity_poly.entity_id
_entity_poly.type
_entity_poly.pdbx_seq_one_letter_code
_entity_poly.pdbx_strand_id
1 'polypeptide(L)'
;MVLDLLSKITEDKKKGKTLVSILLTDDLYMKKINKKWRKLEKATNVLSFPVNKQIKEEDYFFIGDIVLSYETILSECKLRKKSFNDHFLHLLVHGFLHLLGYCHDNKRNEKEMEDLEVNYLSELNIENPYEIRG
;
A
#
# COMPACT_ATOMS: atom_id res chain seq x y z
N MET A 1 9.03 -11.90 -5.26
CA MET A 1 7.57 -11.75 -5.24
C MET A 1 7.11 -10.30 -5.16
N VAL A 2 7.50 -9.56 -4.12
CA VAL A 2 7.09 -8.15 -3.98
C VAL A 2 7.60 -7.28 -5.13
N LEU A 3 8.87 -7.42 -5.49
CA LEU A 3 9.47 -6.66 -6.59
C LEU A 3 8.78 -6.95 -7.92
N ASP A 4 8.46 -8.22 -8.17
CA ASP A 4 7.77 -8.61 -9.40
C ASP A 4 6.37 -8.01 -9.48
N LEU A 5 5.66 -8.00 -8.34
CA LEU A 5 4.32 -7.42 -8.25
C LEU A 5 4.36 -5.92 -8.52
N LEU A 6 5.25 -5.19 -7.86
CA LEU A 6 5.36 -3.74 -8.02
C LEU A 6 5.83 -3.38 -9.43
N SER A 7 6.76 -4.15 -10.00
CA SER A 7 7.21 -3.96 -11.38
C SER A 7 6.06 -4.12 -12.36
N LYS A 8 5.20 -5.11 -12.14
CA LYS A 8 4.04 -5.34 -13.01
C LYS A 8 3.06 -4.18 -12.93
N ILE A 9 2.80 -3.66 -11.73
CA ILE A 9 1.90 -2.51 -11.55
C ILE A 9 2.44 -1.29 -12.30
N THR A 10 3.73 -0.98 -12.16
CA THR A 10 4.33 0.16 -12.85
C THR A 10 4.33 -0.01 -14.36
N GLU A 11 4.57 -1.22 -14.84
CA GLU A 11 4.54 -1.53 -16.26
C GLU A 11 3.13 -1.33 -16.83
N ASP A 12 2.12 -1.88 -16.15
CA ASP A 12 0.71 -1.73 -16.55
C ASP A 12 0.28 -0.27 -16.57
N LYS A 13 0.83 0.55 -15.67
CA LYS A 13 0.51 1.98 -15.58
C LYS A 13 1.42 2.86 -16.42
N LYS A 14 2.33 2.27 -17.17
CA LYS A 14 3.28 2.97 -18.06
C LYS A 14 4.10 4.06 -17.35
N LYS A 15 4.50 3.76 -16.11
CA LYS A 15 5.29 4.71 -15.31
C LYS A 15 6.80 4.59 -15.51
N GLY A 16 7.25 3.58 -16.27
CA GLY A 16 8.67 3.32 -16.46
C GLY A 16 9.34 2.81 -15.18
N LYS A 17 10.63 3.08 -15.04
CA LYS A 17 11.38 2.65 -13.86
C LYS A 17 11.05 3.55 -12.68
N THR A 18 10.45 2.98 -11.66
CA THR A 18 10.06 3.72 -10.44
C THR A 18 10.86 3.25 -9.24
N LEU A 19 11.13 4.20 -8.33
CA LEU A 19 11.75 3.92 -7.05
C LEU A 19 10.76 4.28 -5.95
N VAL A 20 10.56 3.36 -5.03
CA VAL A 20 9.68 3.56 -3.88
C VAL A 20 10.44 3.15 -2.61
N SER A 21 10.27 3.91 -1.55
CA SER A 21 10.82 3.58 -0.24
C SER A 21 9.76 2.82 0.55
N ILE A 22 10.11 1.67 1.08
CA ILE A 22 9.21 0.83 1.89
C ILE A 22 9.85 0.62 3.25
N LEU A 23 9.16 1.04 4.31
CA LEU A 23 9.60 0.86 5.69
C LEU A 23 8.58 0.04 6.46
N LEU A 24 9.04 -1.07 7.01
CA LEU A 24 8.24 -1.87 7.93
C LEU A 24 8.69 -1.53 9.35
N THR A 25 7.79 -0.97 10.14
CA THR A 25 8.11 -0.45 11.47
C THR A 25 7.09 -0.89 12.53
N ASP A 26 7.17 -0.30 13.72
CA ASP A 26 6.28 -0.62 14.84
C ASP A 26 5.20 0.46 15.04
N ASP A 27 4.27 0.18 15.97
CA ASP A 27 3.16 1.10 16.26
C ASP A 27 3.64 2.42 16.85
N LEU A 28 4.69 2.38 17.66
CA LEU A 28 5.22 3.60 18.29
C LEU A 28 5.71 4.59 17.23
N TYR A 29 6.50 4.12 16.30
CA TYR A 29 7.01 4.96 15.22
C TYR A 29 5.88 5.40 14.28
N MET A 30 4.98 4.49 13.96
CA MET A 30 3.82 4.80 13.11
C MET A 30 2.96 5.89 13.73
N LYS A 31 2.73 5.82 15.04
CA LYS A 31 1.98 6.84 15.79
C LYS A 31 2.65 8.21 15.70
N LYS A 32 3.97 8.25 15.82
CA LYS A 32 4.74 9.50 15.71
C LYS A 32 4.61 10.11 14.32
N ILE A 33 4.74 9.31 13.28
CA ILE A 33 4.61 9.77 11.89
C ILE A 33 3.19 10.28 11.62
N ASN A 34 2.20 9.53 12.06
CA ASN A 34 0.79 9.87 11.83
C ASN A 34 0.44 11.19 12.52
N LYS A 35 0.95 11.38 13.73
CA LYS A 35 0.77 12.64 14.47
C LYS A 35 1.45 13.81 13.74
N LYS A 36 2.69 13.61 13.31
CA LYS A 36 3.48 14.67 12.65
C LYS A 36 2.88 15.09 11.30
N TRP A 37 2.51 14.14 10.47
CA TRP A 37 2.13 14.41 9.08
C TRP A 37 0.63 14.48 8.84
N ARG A 38 -0.16 13.78 9.66
CA ARG A 38 -1.63 13.74 9.48
C ARG A 38 -2.37 14.27 10.70
N LYS A 39 -1.66 14.66 11.74
CA LYS A 39 -2.18 15.20 13.02
C LYS A 39 -3.15 14.24 13.71
N LEU A 40 -2.95 12.95 13.50
CA LEU A 40 -3.73 11.88 14.13
C LEU A 40 -2.83 11.12 15.10
N GLU A 41 -3.12 11.18 16.39
CA GLU A 41 -2.30 10.55 17.42
C GLU A 41 -2.67 9.09 17.63
N LYS A 42 -2.53 8.29 16.58
CA LYS A 42 -2.83 6.86 16.61
C LYS A 42 -1.96 6.10 15.63
N ALA A 43 -1.76 4.81 15.89
CA ALA A 43 -1.11 3.92 14.94
C ALA A 43 -2.11 3.53 13.86
N THR A 44 -1.60 3.21 12.68
CA THR A 44 -2.37 2.67 11.57
C THR A 44 -1.55 1.59 10.87
N ASN A 45 -2.18 0.81 9.99
CA ASN A 45 -1.48 -0.30 9.33
C ASN A 45 -0.55 0.17 8.21
N VAL A 46 -0.95 1.14 7.40
CA VAL A 46 -0.15 1.63 6.28
C VAL A 46 -0.36 3.13 6.10
N LEU A 47 0.73 3.82 5.76
CA LEU A 47 0.72 5.22 5.36
C LEU A 47 1.50 5.35 4.06
N SER A 48 0.98 6.16 3.13
CA SER A 48 1.63 6.45 1.86
C SER A 48 1.90 7.95 1.77
N PHE A 49 3.12 8.29 1.41
CA PHE A 49 3.55 9.68 1.29
C PHE A 49 4.04 9.92 -0.13
N PRO A 50 3.13 10.30 -1.06
CA PRO A 50 3.56 10.61 -2.43
C PRO A 50 4.40 11.88 -2.42
N VAL A 51 5.38 11.94 -3.34
CA VAL A 51 6.16 13.16 -3.50
C VAL A 51 5.35 14.17 -4.30
N ASN A 52 5.46 15.45 -3.95
CA ASN A 52 4.74 16.52 -4.65
C ASN A 52 5.22 16.69 -6.08
N LYS A 53 6.48 16.38 -6.32
CA LYS A 53 7.10 16.47 -7.63
C LYS A 53 7.99 15.26 -7.80
N GLN A 54 7.73 14.50 -8.84
CA GLN A 54 8.54 13.32 -9.12
C GLN A 54 9.99 13.74 -9.39
N ILE A 55 10.90 13.15 -8.61
CA ILE A 55 12.33 13.41 -8.72
C ILE A 55 12.94 12.29 -9.55
N LYS A 56 13.53 12.65 -10.68
CA LYS A 56 14.22 11.69 -11.51
C LYS A 56 15.67 11.56 -11.01
N GLU A 57 16.02 10.38 -10.53
CA GLU A 57 17.41 10.04 -10.19
C GLU A 57 17.90 9.02 -11.19
N GLU A 58 18.91 9.39 -11.97
CA GLU A 58 19.41 8.57 -13.07
C GLU A 58 18.25 8.19 -14.01
N ASP A 59 17.94 6.90 -14.11
CA ASP A 59 16.86 6.37 -14.94
C ASP A 59 15.60 6.04 -14.16
N TYR A 60 15.51 6.45 -12.89
CA TYR A 60 14.39 6.12 -12.01
C TYR A 60 13.60 7.36 -11.61
N PHE A 61 12.29 7.16 -11.45
CA PHE A 61 11.41 8.17 -10.86
C PHE A 61 11.07 7.77 -9.43
N PHE A 62 11.46 8.59 -8.46
CA PHE A 62 11.07 8.38 -7.08
C PHE A 62 9.64 8.88 -6.88
N ILE A 63 8.75 7.98 -6.47
CA ILE A 63 7.31 8.30 -6.37
C ILE A 63 6.83 8.49 -4.94
N GLY A 64 7.57 8.04 -3.95
CA GLY A 64 7.20 8.28 -2.55
C GLY A 64 7.58 7.18 -1.60
N ASP A 65 7.04 7.27 -0.40
CA ASP A 65 7.31 6.35 0.70
C ASP A 65 6.05 5.61 1.12
N ILE A 66 6.20 4.32 1.45
CA ILE A 66 5.16 3.51 2.05
C ILE A 66 5.69 3.04 3.40
N VAL A 67 4.95 3.32 4.48
CA VAL A 67 5.31 2.91 5.84
C VAL A 67 4.23 1.98 6.36
N LEU A 68 4.65 0.82 6.88
CA LEU A 68 3.72 -0.19 7.38
C LEU A 68 4.10 -0.56 8.81
N SER A 69 3.07 -0.76 9.67
CA SER A 69 3.30 -1.23 11.03
C SER A 69 3.06 -2.72 11.12
N TYR A 70 4.12 -3.49 11.41
CA TYR A 70 3.99 -4.93 11.53
C TYR A 70 3.10 -5.34 12.72
N GLU A 71 3.13 -4.57 13.81
CA GLU A 71 2.31 -4.87 14.98
C GLU A 71 0.82 -4.73 14.68
N THR A 72 0.43 -3.65 14.02
CA THR A 72 -0.97 -3.45 13.61
C THR A 72 -1.40 -4.52 12.61
N ILE A 73 -0.52 -4.85 11.65
CA ILE A 73 -0.81 -5.89 10.66
C ILE A 73 -1.03 -7.24 11.35
N LEU A 74 -0.16 -7.61 12.31
CA LEU A 74 -0.31 -8.86 13.07
C LEU A 74 -1.64 -8.90 13.82
N SER A 75 -2.01 -7.79 14.48
CA SER A 75 -3.28 -7.71 15.20
C SER A 75 -4.47 -7.91 14.28
N GLU A 76 -4.43 -7.25 13.12
CA GLU A 76 -5.49 -7.36 12.13
C GLU A 76 -5.60 -8.76 11.56
N CYS A 77 -4.47 -9.43 11.34
CA CYS A 77 -4.45 -10.82 10.86
C CYS A 77 -5.13 -11.77 11.84
N LYS A 78 -4.89 -11.58 13.14
CA LYS A 78 -5.54 -12.38 14.17
C LYS A 78 -7.05 -12.17 14.18
N LEU A 79 -7.49 -10.92 14.05
CA LEU A 79 -8.91 -10.59 14.06
C LEU A 79 -9.63 -11.10 12.80
N ARG A 80 -8.99 -10.98 11.65
CA ARG A 80 -9.58 -11.32 10.35
C ARG A 80 -9.29 -12.74 9.90
N LYS A 81 -8.50 -13.49 10.65
CA LYS A 81 -8.08 -14.85 10.31
C LYS A 81 -7.41 -14.92 8.93
N LYS A 82 -6.51 -13.98 8.69
CA LYS A 82 -5.72 -13.89 7.45
C LYS A 82 -4.26 -14.18 7.74
N SER A 83 -3.53 -14.66 6.73
CA SER A 83 -2.08 -14.82 6.86
C SER A 83 -1.42 -13.44 6.81
N PHE A 84 -0.28 -13.31 7.48
CA PHE A 84 0.49 -12.06 7.45
C PHE A 84 0.86 -11.69 6.02
N ASN A 85 1.36 -12.64 5.24
CA ASN A 85 1.78 -12.37 3.87
C ASN A 85 0.65 -11.82 3.01
N ASP A 86 -0.53 -12.42 3.09
CA ASP A 86 -1.68 -11.98 2.29
C ASP A 86 -2.11 -10.56 2.66
N HIS A 87 -2.19 -10.28 3.95
CA HIS A 87 -2.62 -8.97 4.41
C HIS A 87 -1.54 -7.90 4.14
N PHE A 88 -0.27 -8.25 4.37
CA PHE A 88 0.85 -7.36 4.07
C PHE A 88 0.89 -6.97 2.60
N LEU A 89 0.75 -7.96 1.71
CA LEU A 89 0.77 -7.71 0.27
C LEU A 89 -0.43 -6.85 -0.16
N HIS A 90 -1.59 -7.08 0.43
CA HIS A 90 -2.76 -6.24 0.17
C HIS A 90 -2.48 -4.78 0.52
N LEU A 91 -1.96 -4.54 1.71
CA LEU A 91 -1.66 -3.17 2.16
C LEU A 91 -0.57 -2.52 1.32
N LEU A 92 0.42 -3.31 0.90
CA LEU A 92 1.50 -2.81 0.06
C LEU A 92 0.97 -2.38 -1.32
N VAL A 93 0.12 -3.20 -1.94
CA VAL A 93 -0.53 -2.84 -3.21
C VAL A 93 -1.36 -1.58 -3.05
N HIS A 94 -2.15 -1.52 -1.98
CA HIS A 94 -3.00 -0.36 -1.67
C HIS A 94 -2.16 0.92 -1.56
N GLY A 95 -1.09 0.88 -0.76
CA GLY A 95 -0.19 2.02 -0.60
C GLY A 95 0.49 2.42 -1.90
N PHE A 96 0.90 1.45 -2.69
CA PHE A 96 1.56 1.69 -3.97
C PHE A 96 0.61 2.36 -4.97
N LEU A 97 -0.65 1.91 -5.05
CA LEU A 97 -1.64 2.53 -5.91
C LEU A 97 -1.92 3.98 -5.50
N HIS A 98 -1.91 4.27 -4.17
CA HIS A 98 -2.01 5.66 -3.70
C HIS A 98 -0.85 6.51 -4.22
N LEU A 99 0.37 5.98 -4.22
CA LEU A 99 1.52 6.71 -4.75
C LEU A 99 1.39 6.99 -6.23
N LEU A 100 0.68 6.14 -6.97
CA LEU A 100 0.42 6.33 -8.39
C LEU A 100 -0.76 7.26 -8.68
N GLY A 101 -1.41 7.77 -7.64
CA GLY A 101 -2.48 8.76 -7.79
C GLY A 101 -3.90 8.23 -7.59
N TYR A 102 -4.06 6.94 -7.34
CA TYR A 102 -5.39 6.40 -7.05
C TYR A 102 -5.82 6.83 -5.65
N CYS A 103 -7.09 7.05 -5.47
CA CYS A 103 -7.65 7.49 -4.19
C CYS A 103 -9.01 6.85 -3.94
N HIS A 104 -9.55 7.09 -2.74
CA HIS A 104 -10.88 6.59 -2.38
C HIS A 104 -11.75 7.71 -1.82
N ASP A 105 -11.62 8.91 -2.42
CA ASP A 105 -12.34 10.11 -1.98
C ASP A 105 -13.84 10.03 -2.25
N ASN A 106 -14.25 9.22 -3.22
CA ASN A 106 -15.64 8.97 -3.53
C ASN A 106 -15.84 7.50 -3.89
N LYS A 107 -17.11 7.07 -4.01
CA LYS A 107 -17.42 5.66 -4.26
C LYS A 107 -16.86 5.14 -5.59
N ARG A 108 -16.83 5.99 -6.62
CA ARG A 108 -16.30 5.61 -7.94
C ARG A 108 -14.81 5.35 -7.88
N ASN A 109 -14.05 6.25 -7.26
CA ASN A 109 -12.61 6.13 -7.11
C ASN A 109 -12.25 4.96 -6.20
N GLU A 110 -13.00 4.77 -5.13
CA GLU A 110 -12.84 3.65 -4.21
C GLU A 110 -13.01 2.32 -4.92
N LYS A 111 -14.07 2.20 -5.73
CA LYS A 111 -14.34 0.97 -6.49
C LYS A 111 -13.23 0.69 -7.50
N GLU A 112 -12.78 1.70 -8.23
CA GLU A 112 -11.69 1.56 -9.19
C GLU A 112 -10.42 1.04 -8.52
N MET A 113 -10.08 1.64 -7.39
CA MET A 113 -8.88 1.25 -6.63
C MET A 113 -9.01 -0.17 -6.08
N GLU A 114 -10.14 -0.52 -5.49
CA GLU A 114 -10.40 -1.86 -4.95
C GLU A 114 -10.36 -2.92 -6.04
N ASP A 115 -10.93 -2.64 -7.22
CA ASP A 115 -10.91 -3.56 -8.34
C ASP A 115 -9.49 -3.84 -8.81
N LEU A 116 -8.63 -2.81 -8.83
CA LEU A 116 -7.22 -2.97 -9.17
C LEU A 116 -6.49 -3.83 -8.14
N GLU A 117 -6.72 -3.56 -6.85
CA GLU A 117 -6.13 -4.35 -5.77
C GLU A 117 -6.51 -5.83 -5.90
N VAL A 118 -7.79 -6.10 -6.12
CA VAL A 118 -8.29 -7.48 -6.26
C VAL A 118 -7.61 -8.17 -7.45
N ASN A 119 -7.50 -7.48 -8.58
CA ASN A 119 -6.89 -8.06 -9.77
C ASN A 119 -5.41 -8.40 -9.57
N TYR A 120 -4.63 -7.48 -8.99
CA TYR A 120 -3.21 -7.74 -8.75
C TYR A 120 -3.01 -8.84 -7.71
N LEU A 121 -3.81 -8.86 -6.66
CA LEU A 121 -3.72 -9.88 -5.62
C LEU A 121 -4.13 -11.26 -6.14
N SER A 122 -5.12 -11.34 -7.02
CA SER A 122 -5.56 -12.62 -7.58
C SER A 122 -4.46 -13.29 -8.39
N GLU A 123 -3.57 -12.54 -9.00
CA GLU A 123 -2.43 -13.08 -9.73
C GLU A 123 -1.43 -13.78 -8.81
N LEU A 124 -1.46 -13.46 -7.53
CA LEU A 124 -0.64 -14.08 -6.49
C LEU A 124 -1.42 -15.17 -5.73
N ASN A 125 -2.60 -15.52 -6.21
CA ASN A 125 -3.51 -16.47 -5.55
C ASN A 125 -3.96 -15.99 -4.16
N ILE A 126 -4.05 -14.67 -4.00
CA ILE A 126 -4.58 -14.07 -2.77
C ILE A 126 -6.05 -13.75 -3.00
N GLU A 127 -6.88 -14.21 -2.06
CA GLU A 127 -8.33 -14.02 -2.12
C GLU A 127 -8.69 -12.54 -2.04
N ASN A 128 -9.86 -12.20 -2.61
CA ASN A 128 -10.39 -10.85 -2.56
C ASN A 128 -10.50 -10.39 -1.09
N PRO A 129 -9.74 -9.36 -0.67
CA PRO A 129 -9.74 -8.91 0.73
C PRO A 129 -11.03 -8.21 1.14
N TYR A 130 -11.87 -7.83 0.18
CA TYR A 130 -13.13 -7.12 0.42
C TYR A 130 -14.33 -8.05 0.42
N GLU A 131 -14.13 -9.32 0.10
CA GLU A 131 -15.21 -10.30 0.09
C GLU A 131 -15.54 -10.74 1.50
N ILE A 132 -16.82 -10.56 1.88
CA ILE A 132 -17.30 -10.99 3.20
C ILE A 132 -17.69 -12.46 3.09
N ARG A 133 -16.97 -13.30 3.82
CA ARG A 133 -17.30 -14.72 3.92
C ARG A 133 -18.02 -14.95 5.23
N GLY A 134 -19.26 -15.35 5.11
CA GLY A 134 -20.10 -15.70 6.24
C GLY A 134 -19.67 -16.98 6.94
#